data_2868d06dea6626290a1d5aacbee0beef
#
_entry.id   2868d06dea6626290a1d5aacbee0beef
#
_cell.length_a   1.000
_cell.length_b   1.000
_cell.length_c   1.000
_cell.angle_alpha   90.00
_cell.angle_beta   90.00
_cell.angle_gamma   90.00
#
_symmetry.space_group_name_H-M   'P 1'
#
loop_
_entity.id
_entity.type
_entity.pdbx_description
1 polymer ?
#
loop_
_entity_poly.entity_id
_entity_poly.type
_entity_poly.pdbx_seq_one_letter_code
_entity_poly.pdbx_strand_id
1 'polypeptide(L)'
;MANYYDILGVGKSSSEKEIKQAYRDLARKHHPDVNPSDKQAEEKFKKINEAYEVLSNPESKKKYDMYGENWQHVGNVNQGTHFDSWWPFGQSGQAGKSQSRSTDFGDFEDLFSGNIGGQTKNRYAPKLKPIKVGISLKEAFLGTTRQISINVSGRTTKMEVTIPPGVDTNSRVKTGPEGKPVILNIKVTQDNKFKRKKYDLYTEVDVDFDDLILGCEIEVETITGRIALVLPVNSQNKQKFKIYGQGMPILFGDGERGDLIVVVNAVIPDSMPEKQKQHIVNYSQLKSEN
;
A
#
# COMPACT_ATOMS: atom_id res chain seq x y z
N MET A 1 -11.03 37.63 -2.71
CA MET A 1 -10.74 36.34 -2.02
C MET A 1 -10.12 35.37 -2.99
N ALA A 2 -9.25 34.45 -2.55
CA ALA A 2 -8.57 33.51 -3.44
C ALA A 2 -9.57 32.43 -3.91
N ASN A 3 -9.62 32.19 -5.22
CA ASN A 3 -10.45 31.17 -5.85
C ASN A 3 -10.02 29.78 -5.35
N TYR A 4 -10.94 28.82 -5.17
CA TYR A 4 -10.63 27.47 -4.71
C TYR A 4 -9.62 26.75 -5.60
N TYR A 5 -9.60 27.02 -6.88
CA TYR A 5 -8.57 26.52 -7.80
C TYR A 5 -7.17 27.09 -7.47
N ASP A 6 -7.11 28.38 -7.12
CA ASP A 6 -5.86 29.04 -6.74
C ASP A 6 -5.35 28.53 -5.38
N ILE A 7 -6.25 28.20 -4.45
CA ILE A 7 -5.90 27.63 -3.14
C ILE A 7 -5.27 26.27 -3.29
N LEU A 8 -5.77 25.44 -4.22
CA LEU A 8 -5.19 24.12 -4.52
C LEU A 8 -4.03 24.18 -5.53
N GLY A 9 -3.79 25.36 -6.16
CA GLY A 9 -2.76 25.51 -7.19
C GLY A 9 -3.03 24.73 -8.47
N VAL A 10 -4.31 24.56 -8.84
CA VAL A 10 -4.75 23.81 -10.03
C VAL A 10 -5.55 24.71 -10.99
N GLY A 11 -5.61 24.33 -12.24
CA GLY A 11 -6.42 25.05 -13.24
C GLY A 11 -7.90 24.69 -13.17
N LYS A 12 -8.80 25.57 -13.69
CA LYS A 12 -10.25 25.27 -13.79
C LYS A 12 -10.56 24.01 -14.61
N SER A 13 -9.70 23.68 -15.58
CA SER A 13 -9.82 22.50 -16.43
C SER A 13 -9.18 21.23 -15.83
N SER A 14 -8.63 21.31 -14.63
CA SER A 14 -7.98 20.17 -13.99
C SER A 14 -8.96 19.03 -13.74
N SER A 15 -8.47 17.82 -14.00
CA SER A 15 -9.18 16.58 -13.73
C SER A 15 -9.34 16.34 -12.22
N GLU A 16 -10.30 15.51 -11.85
CA GLU A 16 -10.50 15.09 -10.45
C GLU A 16 -9.23 14.48 -9.84
N LYS A 17 -8.46 13.74 -10.64
CA LYS A 17 -7.18 13.12 -10.23
C LYS A 17 -6.14 14.19 -9.88
N GLU A 18 -6.03 15.25 -10.66
CA GLU A 18 -5.11 16.37 -10.41
C GLU A 18 -5.53 17.18 -9.18
N ILE A 19 -6.81 17.45 -9.02
CA ILE A 19 -7.36 18.11 -7.82
C ILE A 19 -7.05 17.31 -6.56
N LYS A 20 -7.26 15.99 -6.61
CA LYS A 20 -6.97 15.07 -5.50
C LYS A 20 -5.47 15.01 -5.19
N GLN A 21 -4.62 15.01 -6.19
CA GLN A 21 -3.16 15.00 -6.00
C GLN A 21 -2.68 16.30 -5.35
N ALA A 22 -3.09 17.45 -5.87
CA ALA A 22 -2.75 18.77 -5.33
C ALA A 22 -3.18 18.92 -3.86
N TYR A 23 -4.40 18.45 -3.55
CA TYR A 23 -4.88 18.41 -2.17
C TYR A 23 -3.96 17.59 -1.25
N ARG A 24 -3.58 16.38 -1.65
CA ARG A 24 -2.71 15.51 -0.84
C ARG A 24 -1.37 16.16 -0.53
N ASP A 25 -0.77 16.79 -1.52
CA ASP A 25 0.55 17.42 -1.39
C ASP A 25 0.48 18.63 -0.43
N LEU A 26 -0.55 19.47 -0.58
CA LEU A 26 -0.78 20.64 0.27
C LEU A 26 -1.19 20.23 1.70
N ALA A 27 -2.03 19.22 1.84
CA ALA A 27 -2.47 18.71 3.14
C ALA A 27 -1.30 18.15 3.95
N ARG A 28 -0.37 17.41 3.33
CA ARG A 28 0.86 16.94 3.98
C ARG A 28 1.76 18.10 4.40
N LYS A 29 1.92 19.09 3.54
CA LYS A 29 2.78 20.26 3.80
C LYS A 29 2.29 21.12 4.96
N HIS A 30 0.98 21.26 5.10
CA HIS A 30 0.35 22.13 6.11
C HIS A 30 -0.33 21.34 7.24
N HIS A 31 -0.02 20.03 7.38
CA HIS A 31 -0.58 19.20 8.45
C HIS A 31 -0.19 19.73 9.84
N PRO A 32 -1.12 19.77 10.81
CA PRO A 32 -0.81 20.26 12.16
C PRO A 32 0.26 19.42 12.88
N ASP A 33 0.37 18.12 12.60
CA ASP A 33 1.41 17.27 13.18
C ASP A 33 2.82 17.61 12.64
N VAL A 34 2.89 18.13 11.42
CA VAL A 34 4.16 18.53 10.78
C VAL A 34 4.51 19.98 11.15
N ASN A 35 3.50 20.80 11.44
CA ASN A 35 3.64 22.22 11.76
C ASN A 35 2.96 22.54 13.12
N PRO A 36 3.43 21.96 14.24
CA PRO A 36 2.83 22.16 15.53
C PRO A 36 2.98 23.65 15.95
N SER A 37 1.84 24.28 16.27
CA SER A 37 1.76 25.69 16.71
C SER A 37 1.91 26.77 15.63
N ASP A 38 1.92 26.43 14.34
CA ASP A 38 1.88 27.40 13.25
C ASP A 38 0.43 27.74 12.87
N LYS A 39 -0.08 28.87 13.39
CA LYS A 39 -1.43 29.34 13.08
C LYS A 39 -1.67 29.61 11.58
N GLN A 40 -0.60 30.00 10.85
CA GLN A 40 -0.72 30.25 9.41
C GLN A 40 -0.86 28.93 8.63
N ALA A 41 -0.16 27.88 9.06
CA ALA A 41 -0.31 26.54 8.48
C ALA A 41 -1.72 25.98 8.75
N GLU A 42 -2.26 26.22 9.95
CA GLU A 42 -3.63 25.81 10.31
C GLU A 42 -4.69 26.51 9.46
N GLU A 43 -4.58 27.84 9.29
CA GLU A 43 -5.51 28.60 8.43
C GLU A 43 -5.44 28.17 6.97
N LYS A 44 -4.22 27.91 6.45
CA LYS A 44 -4.04 27.37 5.09
C LYS A 44 -4.64 25.99 4.95
N PHE A 45 -4.45 25.12 5.93
CA PHE A 45 -5.01 23.78 5.94
C PHE A 45 -6.55 23.80 5.91
N LYS A 46 -7.18 24.71 6.68
CA LYS A 46 -8.64 24.92 6.63
C LYS A 46 -9.12 25.30 5.23
N LYS A 47 -8.46 26.26 4.58
CA LYS A 47 -8.81 26.72 3.22
C LYS A 47 -8.58 25.62 2.16
N ILE A 48 -7.52 24.81 2.31
CA ILE A 48 -7.22 23.68 1.43
C ILE A 48 -8.33 22.63 1.51
N ASN A 49 -8.78 22.31 2.71
CA ASN A 49 -9.87 21.34 2.93
C ASN A 49 -11.19 21.84 2.35
N GLU A 50 -11.56 23.10 2.59
CA GLU A 50 -12.76 23.74 2.02
C GLU A 50 -12.73 23.73 0.48
N ALA A 51 -11.60 24.10 -0.12
CA ALA A 51 -11.43 24.08 -1.56
C ALA A 51 -11.58 22.68 -2.16
N TYR A 52 -11.03 21.67 -1.50
CA TYR A 52 -11.13 20.28 -1.94
C TYR A 52 -12.55 19.74 -1.81
N GLU A 53 -13.27 20.05 -0.72
CA GLU A 53 -14.65 19.65 -0.51
C GLU A 53 -15.56 20.11 -1.66
N VAL A 54 -15.38 21.34 -2.10
CA VAL A 54 -16.17 21.89 -3.19
C VAL A 54 -15.77 21.34 -4.56
N LEU A 55 -14.47 21.24 -4.84
CA LEU A 55 -13.96 20.87 -6.15
C LEU A 55 -13.91 19.36 -6.42
N SER A 56 -13.93 18.52 -5.37
CA SER A 56 -13.95 17.06 -5.50
C SER A 56 -15.35 16.51 -5.83
N ASN A 57 -16.40 17.24 -5.52
CA ASN A 57 -17.77 16.82 -5.83
C ASN A 57 -18.23 17.45 -7.16
N PRO A 58 -18.61 16.65 -8.18
CA PRO A 58 -19.00 17.15 -9.49
C PRO A 58 -20.17 18.13 -9.46
N GLU A 59 -21.14 17.94 -8.54
CA GLU A 59 -22.30 18.83 -8.40
C GLU A 59 -21.91 20.16 -7.74
N SER A 60 -21.12 20.12 -6.67
CA SER A 60 -20.61 21.29 -5.96
C SER A 60 -19.67 22.10 -6.85
N LYS A 61 -18.78 21.41 -7.60
CA LYS A 61 -17.90 22.03 -8.58
C LYS A 61 -18.68 22.77 -9.65
N LYS A 62 -19.72 22.17 -10.25
CA LYS A 62 -20.57 22.82 -11.22
C LYS A 62 -21.28 24.08 -10.66
N LYS A 63 -21.77 23.99 -9.42
CA LYS A 63 -22.39 25.16 -8.75
C LYS A 63 -21.37 26.26 -8.49
N TYR A 64 -20.17 25.88 -8.02
CA TYR A 64 -19.10 26.82 -7.80
C TYR A 64 -18.59 27.46 -9.10
N ASP A 65 -18.51 26.71 -10.20
CA ASP A 65 -18.11 27.22 -11.51
C ASP A 65 -19.15 28.20 -12.09
N MET A 66 -20.44 28.02 -11.78
CA MET A 66 -21.52 28.89 -12.24
C MET A 66 -21.72 30.13 -11.36
N TYR A 67 -21.61 30.01 -10.05
CA TYR A 67 -22.00 31.04 -9.10
C TYR A 67 -20.83 31.61 -8.28
N GLY A 68 -19.61 31.10 -8.47
CA GLY A 68 -18.41 31.54 -7.73
C GLY A 68 -18.57 31.40 -6.23
N GLU A 69 -18.11 32.40 -5.48
CA GLU A 69 -18.17 32.41 -4.00
C GLU A 69 -19.60 32.35 -3.42
N ASN A 70 -20.62 32.73 -4.23
CA ASN A 70 -22.02 32.70 -3.79
C ASN A 70 -22.72 31.36 -4.01
N TRP A 71 -22.00 30.31 -4.40
CA TRP A 71 -22.55 28.98 -4.68
C TRP A 71 -23.36 28.38 -3.53
N GLN A 72 -23.03 28.75 -2.29
CA GLN A 72 -23.71 28.27 -1.07
C GLN A 72 -25.13 28.83 -0.92
N HIS A 73 -25.41 29.98 -1.53
CA HIS A 73 -26.72 30.66 -1.41
C HIS A 73 -27.71 30.27 -2.49
N VAL A 74 -27.30 29.48 -3.49
CA VAL A 74 -28.11 29.11 -4.64
C VAL A 74 -28.60 27.67 -4.52
N GLY A 75 -29.84 27.54 -4.03
CA GLY A 75 -30.54 26.26 -3.91
C GLY A 75 -30.35 25.60 -2.55
N ASN A 76 -31.47 25.14 -1.96
CA ASN A 76 -31.63 24.52 -0.67
C ASN A 76 -30.51 23.50 -0.35
N VAL A 77 -29.32 23.99 0.00
CA VAL A 77 -28.28 23.17 0.64
C VAL A 77 -28.67 23.12 2.12
N ASN A 78 -29.06 21.93 2.57
CA ASN A 78 -29.35 21.63 3.96
C ASN A 78 -28.34 22.34 4.87
N GLN A 79 -28.79 23.37 5.57
CA GLN A 79 -28.11 23.96 6.69
C GLN A 79 -27.85 22.85 7.72
N GLY A 80 -26.64 22.37 7.84
CA GLY A 80 -26.37 21.36 8.85
C GLY A 80 -24.96 20.80 8.97
N THR A 81 -24.03 21.18 8.13
CA THR A 81 -22.63 20.79 8.36
C THR A 81 -21.73 22.01 8.44
N HIS A 82 -21.81 22.69 9.56
CA HIS A 82 -20.82 23.67 9.95
C HIS A 82 -19.48 22.94 10.11
N PHE A 83 -18.47 23.33 9.34
CA PHE A 83 -17.09 22.87 9.44
C PHE A 83 -16.54 22.90 10.88
N ASP A 84 -17.00 23.84 11.71
CA ASP A 84 -16.64 23.95 13.13
C ASP A 84 -17.10 22.77 14.00
N SER A 85 -18.07 21.99 13.58
CA SER A 85 -18.58 20.85 14.37
C SER A 85 -17.78 19.56 14.17
N TRP A 86 -16.89 19.54 13.17
CA TRP A 86 -16.13 18.33 12.81
C TRP A 86 -14.64 18.40 13.17
N TRP A 87 -14.18 19.55 13.63
CA TRP A 87 -12.77 19.75 13.99
C TRP A 87 -12.50 19.22 15.41
N PRO A 88 -11.66 18.19 15.62
CA PRO A 88 -11.39 17.61 16.94
C PRO A 88 -10.55 18.51 17.87
N PHE A 89 -10.09 19.67 17.40
CA PHE A 89 -9.24 20.61 18.15
C PHE A 89 -9.89 21.96 18.50
N GLY A 90 -11.15 22.17 18.20
CA GLY A 90 -11.86 23.41 18.47
C GLY A 90 -12.87 23.28 19.61
N GLN A 91 -12.48 23.31 20.80
CA GLN A 91 -13.06 23.88 22.02
C GLN A 91 -12.50 23.20 23.27
N SER A 92 -11.76 23.96 24.05
CA SER A 92 -11.32 23.65 25.39
C SER A 92 -12.50 23.28 26.30
N GLY A 93 -12.48 22.09 26.89
CA GLY A 93 -13.38 21.74 27.97
C GLY A 93 -13.44 20.26 28.29
N GLN A 94 -12.67 19.86 29.30
CA GLN A 94 -12.84 18.68 30.14
C GLN A 94 -12.29 17.34 29.67
N ALA A 95 -11.23 17.01 30.35
CA ALA A 95 -10.49 15.77 30.51
C ALA A 95 -11.22 14.47 30.18
N GLY A 96 -10.64 13.73 29.24
CA GLY A 96 -10.83 12.32 29.05
C GLY A 96 -9.56 11.73 28.44
N LYS A 97 -8.77 11.03 29.27
CA LYS A 97 -7.61 10.24 28.87
C LYS A 97 -8.00 9.28 27.76
N SER A 98 -7.50 9.46 26.56
CA SER A 98 -7.45 8.39 25.56
C SER A 98 -6.14 8.46 24.77
N GLN A 99 -5.52 7.33 24.82
CA GLN A 99 -4.27 6.89 24.23
C GLN A 99 -4.06 7.37 22.79
N SER A 100 -2.93 8.03 22.56
CA SER A 100 -2.36 8.35 21.26
C SER A 100 -2.34 7.11 20.35
N ARG A 101 -3.24 7.06 19.36
CA ARG A 101 -3.10 6.21 18.19
C ARG A 101 -2.74 7.10 17.04
N SER A 102 -1.57 6.87 16.45
CA SER A 102 -1.17 7.41 15.17
C SER A 102 -2.23 7.06 14.13
N THR A 103 -3.05 8.03 13.75
CA THR A 103 -4.00 7.91 12.65
C THR A 103 -3.20 7.91 11.35
N ASP A 104 -3.07 6.74 10.75
CA ASP A 104 -2.58 6.57 9.39
C ASP A 104 -3.55 7.30 8.44
N PHE A 105 -2.99 8.08 7.50
CA PHE A 105 -3.72 8.91 6.55
C PHE A 105 -4.71 8.12 5.66
N GLY A 106 -4.61 6.78 5.65
CA GLY A 106 -5.54 5.87 4.98
C GLY A 106 -6.94 5.82 5.60
N ASP A 107 -7.06 6.04 6.93
CA ASP A 107 -8.35 6.03 7.64
C ASP A 107 -9.21 7.28 7.33
N PHE A 108 -8.58 8.37 6.85
CA PHE A 108 -9.28 9.61 6.51
C PHE A 108 -10.05 9.48 5.17
N GLU A 109 -9.54 8.72 4.22
CA GLU A 109 -10.19 8.52 2.92
C GLU A 109 -11.45 7.63 3.05
N ASP A 110 -11.44 6.66 3.95
CA ASP A 110 -12.60 5.82 4.27
C ASP A 110 -13.70 6.60 5.03
N LEU A 111 -13.31 7.60 5.81
CA LEU A 111 -14.26 8.45 6.53
C LEU A 111 -14.95 9.45 5.60
N PHE A 112 -14.25 9.93 4.57
CA PHE A 112 -14.74 10.97 3.65
C PHE A 112 -15.45 10.40 2.40
N SER A 113 -15.10 9.19 1.98
CA SER A 113 -15.74 8.48 0.85
C SER A 113 -17.13 7.92 1.18
N GLY A 114 -17.53 7.93 2.45
CA GLY A 114 -18.79 7.41 2.94
C GLY A 114 -19.72 8.48 3.47
N ASN A 115 -20.54 9.09 2.60
CA ASN A 115 -21.84 9.61 3.01
C ASN A 115 -21.88 10.97 3.73
N ILE A 116 -21.57 12.04 3.00
CA ILE A 116 -22.13 13.36 3.31
C ILE A 116 -23.30 13.62 2.36
N GLY A 117 -24.47 13.18 2.76
CA GLY A 117 -25.72 13.51 2.05
C GLY A 117 -26.89 12.67 2.53
N GLY A 118 -27.64 13.13 3.54
CA GLY A 118 -29.02 12.73 3.73
C GLY A 118 -29.35 11.88 4.93
N GLN A 119 -30.03 12.53 5.87
CA GLN A 119 -30.96 12.00 6.88
C GLN A 119 -30.52 10.76 7.68
N THR A 120 -30.18 11.04 8.91
CA THR A 120 -30.19 10.07 10.03
C THR A 120 -31.51 9.32 10.15
N LYS A 121 -31.66 8.26 9.37
CA LYS A 121 -32.37 7.08 9.82
C LYS A 121 -31.31 6.13 10.32
N ASN A 122 -31.32 5.88 11.62
CA ASN A 122 -30.62 4.80 12.30
C ASN A 122 -30.90 3.47 11.57
N ARG A 123 -30.25 3.24 10.44
CA ARG A 123 -30.05 1.90 9.91
C ARG A 123 -28.74 1.45 10.52
N TYR A 124 -28.83 0.63 11.54
CA TYR A 124 -27.78 -0.32 11.88
C TYR A 124 -27.46 -1.06 10.60
N ALA A 125 -26.54 -0.52 9.81
CA ALA A 125 -25.89 -1.32 8.78
C ALA A 125 -25.25 -2.48 9.55
N PRO A 126 -25.63 -3.72 9.29
CA PRO A 126 -25.04 -4.85 9.99
C PRO A 126 -23.54 -4.74 9.78
N LYS A 127 -22.77 -4.59 10.89
CA LYS A 127 -21.30 -4.63 10.83
C LYS A 127 -20.93 -5.98 10.24
N LEU A 128 -20.66 -6.00 8.95
CA LEU A 128 -20.26 -7.21 8.25
C LEU A 128 -18.97 -7.71 8.92
N LYS A 129 -19.07 -8.86 9.60
CA LYS A 129 -17.91 -9.48 10.21
C LYS A 129 -16.97 -9.90 9.08
N PRO A 130 -15.69 -9.47 9.09
CA PRO A 130 -14.76 -9.85 8.06
C PRO A 130 -14.51 -11.36 8.08
N ILE A 131 -14.56 -11.97 6.92
CA ILE A 131 -14.28 -13.41 6.74
C ILE A 131 -12.79 -13.56 6.55
N LYS A 132 -12.13 -14.36 7.38
CA LYS A 132 -10.70 -14.66 7.22
C LYS A 132 -10.51 -15.65 6.08
N VAL A 133 -9.68 -15.30 5.11
CA VAL A 133 -9.34 -16.14 3.97
C VAL A 133 -7.83 -16.31 3.91
N GLY A 134 -7.36 -17.56 4.01
CA GLY A 134 -5.95 -17.90 3.83
C GLY A 134 -5.63 -18.12 2.36
N ILE A 135 -4.55 -17.51 1.89
CA ILE A 135 -4.01 -17.69 0.53
C ILE A 135 -2.51 -17.89 0.58
N SER A 136 -1.95 -18.58 -0.41
CA SER A 136 -0.50 -18.71 -0.58
C SER A 136 0.13 -17.42 -1.14
N LEU A 137 1.45 -17.30 -1.02
CA LEU A 137 2.20 -16.19 -1.61
C LEU A 137 2.01 -16.14 -3.14
N LYS A 138 1.99 -17.30 -3.79
CA LYS A 138 1.76 -17.40 -5.24
C LYS A 138 0.36 -16.91 -5.63
N GLU A 139 -0.67 -17.24 -4.86
CA GLU A 139 -2.04 -16.72 -5.09
C GLU A 139 -2.12 -15.21 -4.82
N ALA A 140 -1.41 -14.71 -3.81
CA ALA A 140 -1.32 -13.28 -3.57
C ALA A 140 -0.59 -12.54 -4.71
N PHE A 141 0.34 -13.20 -5.38
CA PHE A 141 1.06 -12.65 -6.54
C PHE A 141 0.20 -12.61 -7.80
N LEU A 142 -0.46 -13.73 -8.13
CA LEU A 142 -1.24 -13.86 -9.37
C LEU A 142 -2.66 -13.30 -9.26
N GLY A 143 -3.16 -13.10 -8.04
CA GLY A 143 -4.58 -13.01 -7.79
C GLY A 143 -5.23 -14.40 -7.81
N THR A 144 -6.38 -14.53 -7.22
CA THR A 144 -7.10 -15.81 -7.18
C THR A 144 -8.59 -15.60 -7.01
N THR A 145 -9.36 -16.59 -7.46
CA THR A 145 -10.80 -16.64 -7.22
C THR A 145 -11.09 -17.80 -6.26
N ARG A 146 -11.84 -17.53 -5.20
CA ARG A 146 -12.16 -18.51 -4.16
C ARG A 146 -13.65 -18.62 -3.95
N GLN A 147 -14.15 -19.85 -3.77
CA GLN A 147 -15.51 -20.07 -3.29
C GLN A 147 -15.51 -20.02 -1.77
N ILE A 148 -16.28 -19.13 -1.20
CA ILE A 148 -16.49 -19.01 0.25
C ILE A 148 -17.94 -19.35 0.60
N SER A 149 -18.13 -19.98 1.75
CA SER A 149 -19.46 -20.25 2.28
C SER A 149 -19.79 -19.21 3.35
N ILE A 150 -20.81 -18.42 3.12
CA ILE A 150 -21.29 -17.42 4.06
C ILE A 150 -22.64 -17.82 4.62
N ASN A 151 -22.85 -17.62 5.91
CA ASN A 151 -24.14 -17.83 6.54
C ASN A 151 -24.90 -16.50 6.56
N VAL A 152 -25.94 -16.40 5.71
CA VAL A 152 -26.79 -15.21 5.63
C VAL A 152 -28.17 -15.63 6.14
N SER A 153 -28.60 -15.07 7.26
CA SER A 153 -29.93 -15.32 7.83
C SER A 153 -30.24 -16.82 8.04
N GLY A 154 -29.27 -17.60 8.52
CA GLY A 154 -29.43 -19.03 8.79
C GLY A 154 -29.31 -19.94 7.57
N ARG A 155 -29.05 -19.41 6.37
CA ARG A 155 -28.81 -20.19 5.16
C ARG A 155 -27.36 -20.06 4.72
N THR A 156 -26.70 -21.21 4.50
CA THR A 156 -25.34 -21.24 3.95
C THR A 156 -25.41 -21.01 2.44
N THR A 157 -24.87 -19.89 1.99
CA THR A 157 -24.76 -19.54 0.57
C THR A 157 -23.30 -19.64 0.15
N LYS A 158 -23.03 -20.38 -0.94
CA LYS A 158 -21.71 -20.38 -1.57
C LYS A 158 -21.60 -19.16 -2.46
N MET A 159 -20.50 -18.43 -2.36
CA MET A 159 -20.23 -17.25 -3.14
C MET A 159 -18.81 -17.33 -3.70
N GLU A 160 -18.67 -16.97 -4.95
CA GLU A 160 -17.37 -16.82 -5.59
C GLU A 160 -16.84 -15.40 -5.36
N VAL A 161 -15.60 -15.29 -4.90
CA VAL A 161 -14.95 -14.02 -4.57
C VAL A 161 -13.61 -13.93 -5.26
N THR A 162 -13.34 -12.81 -5.89
CA THR A 162 -12.07 -12.53 -6.54
C THR A 162 -11.18 -11.75 -5.61
N ILE A 163 -9.96 -12.22 -5.42
CA ILE A 163 -8.91 -11.59 -4.63
C ILE A 163 -7.90 -11.02 -5.64
N PRO A 164 -7.70 -9.69 -5.67
CA PRO A 164 -6.79 -9.07 -6.63
C PRO A 164 -5.33 -9.43 -6.33
N PRO A 165 -4.42 -9.34 -7.33
CA PRO A 165 -2.99 -9.50 -7.12
C PRO A 165 -2.44 -8.37 -6.24
N GLY A 166 -1.35 -8.66 -5.51
CA GLY A 166 -0.67 -7.67 -4.67
C GLY A 166 -1.17 -7.57 -3.23
N VAL A 167 -2.28 -8.24 -2.88
CA VAL A 167 -2.81 -8.22 -1.49
C VAL A 167 -1.78 -8.68 -0.48
N ASP A 168 -1.85 -8.13 0.74
CA ASP A 168 -0.98 -8.49 1.85
C ASP A 168 -1.78 -9.08 3.02
N THR A 169 -1.08 -9.60 4.00
CA THR A 169 -1.70 -10.06 5.26
C THR A 169 -2.39 -8.88 5.94
N ASN A 170 -3.63 -9.11 6.40
CA ASN A 170 -4.58 -8.14 6.94
C ASN A 170 -5.19 -7.18 5.90
N SER A 171 -4.92 -7.32 4.61
CA SER A 171 -5.65 -6.59 3.58
C SER A 171 -7.15 -6.87 3.67
N ARG A 172 -7.96 -5.81 3.62
CA ARG A 172 -9.41 -5.91 3.57
C ARG A 172 -9.89 -5.76 2.15
N VAL A 173 -10.42 -6.82 1.58
CA VAL A 173 -10.97 -6.82 0.21
C VAL A 173 -12.49 -6.82 0.31
N LYS A 174 -13.12 -5.77 -0.22
CA LYS A 174 -14.57 -5.71 -0.36
C LYS A 174 -14.95 -6.37 -1.68
N THR A 175 -15.76 -7.40 -1.62
CA THR A 175 -16.18 -8.19 -2.78
C THR A 175 -17.61 -8.68 -2.58
N GLY A 176 -18.22 -9.26 -3.62
CA GLY A 176 -19.57 -9.83 -3.57
C GLY A 176 -20.51 -9.19 -4.58
N PRO A 177 -21.68 -9.78 -4.83
CA PRO A 177 -22.68 -9.24 -5.74
C PRO A 177 -23.29 -7.94 -5.22
N GLU A 178 -23.85 -7.14 -6.13
CA GLU A 178 -24.57 -5.91 -5.79
C GLU A 178 -25.61 -6.15 -4.70
N GLY A 179 -25.60 -5.30 -3.66
CA GLY A 179 -26.51 -5.38 -2.54
C GLY A 179 -26.12 -6.35 -1.42
N LYS A 180 -25.07 -7.18 -1.60
CA LYS A 180 -24.58 -8.11 -0.54
C LYS A 180 -23.04 -8.08 -0.47
N PRO A 181 -22.43 -6.95 -0.12
CA PRO A 181 -20.98 -6.87 0.00
C PRO A 181 -20.48 -7.75 1.13
N VAL A 182 -19.33 -8.39 0.91
CA VAL A 182 -18.60 -9.19 1.89
C VAL A 182 -17.22 -8.56 2.08
N ILE A 183 -16.75 -8.48 3.31
CA ILE A 183 -15.41 -8.03 3.64
C ILE A 183 -14.56 -9.26 3.91
N LEU A 184 -13.51 -9.44 3.12
CA LEU A 184 -12.51 -10.47 3.34
C LEU A 184 -11.33 -9.87 4.09
N ASN A 185 -10.85 -10.57 5.12
CA ASN A 185 -9.57 -10.30 5.75
C ASN A 185 -8.57 -11.34 5.28
N ILE A 186 -7.63 -10.93 4.47
CA ILE A 186 -6.66 -11.82 3.82
C ILE A 186 -5.55 -12.19 4.81
N LYS A 187 -5.19 -13.48 4.85
CA LYS A 187 -4.00 -13.97 5.53
C LYS A 187 -3.12 -14.67 4.51
N VAL A 188 -2.00 -14.06 4.15
CA VAL A 188 -1.01 -14.69 3.28
C VAL A 188 -0.19 -15.68 4.09
N THR A 189 -0.13 -16.93 3.65
CA THR A 189 0.69 -17.98 4.26
C THR A 189 2.16 -17.72 3.95
N GLN A 190 3.04 -17.97 4.91
CA GLN A 190 4.47 -17.91 4.68
C GLN A 190 4.89 -18.94 3.63
N ASP A 191 5.78 -18.51 2.74
CA ASP A 191 6.39 -19.36 1.73
C ASP A 191 7.77 -19.84 2.24
N ASN A 192 8.18 -21.06 1.87
CA ASN A 192 9.45 -21.61 2.33
C ASN A 192 10.65 -21.04 1.59
N LYS A 193 10.46 -20.62 0.32
CA LYS A 193 11.54 -20.11 -0.54
C LYS A 193 11.62 -18.59 -0.53
N PHE A 194 10.46 -17.93 -0.45
CA PHE A 194 10.36 -16.49 -0.60
C PHE A 194 9.91 -15.82 0.69
N LYS A 195 10.67 -14.83 1.14
CA LYS A 195 10.31 -13.94 2.24
C LYS A 195 9.86 -12.60 1.66
N ARG A 196 8.60 -12.23 1.87
CA ARG A 196 8.04 -10.96 1.41
C ARG A 196 8.38 -9.82 2.37
N LYS A 197 8.83 -8.67 1.82
CA LYS A 197 8.95 -7.40 2.54
C LYS A 197 8.28 -6.30 1.70
N LYS A 198 7.07 -5.91 2.05
CA LYS A 198 6.22 -4.99 1.27
C LYS A 198 6.00 -5.54 -0.16
N TYR A 199 6.59 -4.90 -1.15
CA TYR A 199 6.50 -5.32 -2.55
C TYR A 199 7.70 -6.15 -3.02
N ASP A 200 8.78 -6.18 -2.24
CA ASP A 200 9.98 -6.94 -2.59
C ASP A 200 9.91 -8.37 -2.06
N LEU A 201 10.51 -9.27 -2.82
CA LEU A 201 10.70 -10.66 -2.45
C LEU A 201 12.19 -10.91 -2.17
N TYR A 202 12.46 -11.76 -1.21
CA TYR A 202 13.80 -12.20 -0.85
C TYR A 202 13.85 -13.71 -0.99
N THR A 203 14.89 -14.20 -1.64
CA THR A 203 15.22 -15.63 -1.73
C THR A 203 16.69 -15.85 -1.43
N GLU A 204 17.03 -17.02 -0.94
CA GLU A 204 18.40 -17.41 -0.67
C GLU A 204 18.78 -18.53 -1.66
N VAL A 205 19.97 -18.43 -2.23
CA VAL A 205 20.51 -19.41 -3.17
C VAL A 205 21.90 -19.81 -2.71
N ASP A 206 22.12 -21.11 -2.62
CA ASP A 206 23.40 -21.69 -2.25
C ASP A 206 24.25 -21.85 -3.52
N VAL A 207 25.50 -21.39 -3.46
CA VAL A 207 26.45 -21.42 -4.57
C VAL A 207 27.80 -21.88 -4.05
N ASP A 208 28.50 -22.73 -4.80
CA ASP A 208 29.79 -23.22 -4.43
C ASP A 208 30.81 -22.08 -4.30
N PHE A 209 31.73 -22.19 -3.35
CA PHE A 209 32.64 -21.09 -3.03
C PHE A 209 33.60 -20.76 -4.19
N ASP A 210 33.98 -21.75 -4.99
CA ASP A 210 34.82 -21.57 -6.18
C ASP A 210 34.08 -20.82 -7.29
N ASP A 211 32.81 -21.09 -7.49
CA ASP A 211 31.95 -20.37 -8.42
C ASP A 211 31.79 -18.89 -8.03
N LEU A 212 31.76 -18.59 -6.73
CA LEU A 212 31.74 -17.21 -6.25
C LEU A 212 33.04 -16.46 -6.50
N ILE A 213 34.17 -17.16 -6.46
CA ILE A 213 35.50 -16.59 -6.75
C ILE A 213 35.67 -16.35 -8.24
N LEU A 214 35.30 -17.34 -9.05
CA LEU A 214 35.52 -17.32 -10.50
C LEU A 214 34.45 -16.53 -11.27
N GLY A 215 33.28 -16.35 -10.66
CA GLY A 215 32.09 -15.87 -11.32
C GLY A 215 31.38 -17.00 -12.08
N CYS A 216 30.08 -17.02 -12.04
CA CYS A 216 29.26 -18.05 -12.68
C CYS A 216 27.90 -17.51 -13.10
N GLU A 217 27.17 -18.30 -13.85
CA GLU A 217 25.75 -18.09 -14.13
C GLU A 217 24.92 -19.10 -13.36
N ILE A 218 23.95 -18.62 -12.58
CA ILE A 218 23.06 -19.46 -11.79
C ILE A 218 21.62 -19.32 -12.23
N GLU A 219 20.83 -20.37 -12.12
CA GLU A 219 19.37 -20.30 -12.29
C GLU A 219 18.70 -19.92 -10.96
N VAL A 220 17.97 -18.83 -10.95
CA VAL A 220 17.19 -18.39 -9.79
C VAL A 220 15.72 -18.65 -10.06
N GLU A 221 15.08 -19.38 -9.13
CA GLU A 221 13.63 -19.55 -9.17
C GLU A 221 12.93 -18.22 -8.81
N THR A 222 11.89 -17.89 -9.57
CA THR A 222 10.97 -16.80 -9.29
C THR A 222 9.55 -17.36 -9.16
N ILE A 223 8.59 -16.54 -8.74
CA ILE A 223 7.18 -17.01 -8.68
C ILE A 223 6.65 -17.37 -10.07
N THR A 224 7.16 -16.74 -11.12
CA THR A 224 6.70 -16.92 -12.51
C THR A 224 7.52 -17.91 -13.33
N GLY A 225 8.66 -18.36 -12.84
CA GLY A 225 9.55 -19.25 -13.58
C GLY A 225 10.98 -19.20 -13.08
N ARG A 226 11.94 -19.42 -13.96
CA ARG A 226 13.38 -19.35 -13.66
C ARG A 226 14.03 -18.25 -14.47
N ILE A 227 15.02 -17.61 -13.90
CA ILE A 227 15.80 -16.54 -14.53
C ILE A 227 17.28 -16.84 -14.31
N ALA A 228 18.08 -16.67 -15.36
CA ALA A 228 19.53 -16.73 -15.26
C ALA A 228 20.05 -15.45 -14.59
N LEU A 229 20.91 -15.60 -13.60
CA LEU A 229 21.60 -14.53 -12.89
C LEU A 229 23.10 -14.73 -13.00
N VAL A 230 23.79 -13.75 -13.58
CA VAL A 230 25.25 -13.77 -13.67
C VAL A 230 25.84 -13.18 -12.39
N LEU A 231 26.64 -13.99 -11.71
CA LEU A 231 27.41 -13.57 -10.54
C LEU A 231 28.81 -13.10 -11.00
N PRO A 232 29.21 -11.86 -10.66
CA PRO A 232 30.54 -11.39 -11.00
C PRO A 232 31.62 -12.13 -10.22
N VAL A 233 32.84 -12.11 -10.71
CA VAL A 233 34.02 -12.64 -10.04
C VAL A 233 34.19 -11.98 -8.67
N ASN A 234 34.70 -12.75 -7.68
CA ASN A 234 34.87 -12.31 -6.30
C ASN A 234 33.58 -11.90 -5.58
N SER A 235 32.43 -12.49 -5.95
CA SER A 235 31.17 -12.33 -5.22
C SER A 235 31.31 -12.81 -3.79
N GLN A 236 30.77 -12.03 -2.86
CA GLN A 236 30.90 -12.31 -1.42
C GLN A 236 29.76 -13.11 -0.86
N ASN A 237 30.03 -13.89 0.18
CA ASN A 237 28.98 -14.56 0.95
C ASN A 237 27.97 -13.53 1.49
N LYS A 238 26.65 -13.86 1.40
CA LYS A 238 25.53 -12.97 1.76
C LYS A 238 25.43 -11.71 0.90
N GLN A 239 26.11 -11.65 -0.22
CA GLN A 239 25.93 -10.58 -1.21
C GLN A 239 24.51 -10.64 -1.78
N LYS A 240 23.94 -9.47 -2.03
CA LYS A 240 22.57 -9.32 -2.52
C LYS A 240 22.60 -8.87 -3.96
N PHE A 241 21.89 -9.59 -4.79
CA PHE A 241 21.64 -9.24 -6.19
C PHE A 241 20.17 -8.90 -6.39
N LYS A 242 19.91 -7.87 -7.15
CA LYS A 242 18.57 -7.36 -7.38
C LYS A 242 18.11 -7.70 -8.79
N ILE A 243 16.98 -8.37 -8.88
CA ILE A 243 16.31 -8.65 -10.16
C ILE A 243 15.06 -7.78 -10.22
N TYR A 244 15.08 -6.80 -11.10
CA TYR A 244 14.04 -5.80 -11.21
C TYR A 244 12.71 -6.40 -11.69
N GLY A 245 11.59 -5.92 -11.11
CA GLY A 245 10.24 -6.29 -11.52
C GLY A 245 9.84 -7.75 -11.23
N GLN A 246 10.64 -8.50 -10.45
CA GLN A 246 10.34 -9.89 -10.07
C GLN A 246 9.80 -10.02 -8.63
N GLY A 247 9.44 -8.90 -8.01
CA GLY A 247 8.75 -8.82 -6.73
C GLY A 247 7.23 -8.90 -6.84
N MET A 248 6.54 -8.61 -5.73
CA MET A 248 5.08 -8.62 -5.66
C MET A 248 4.46 -7.50 -6.48
N PRO A 249 3.31 -7.74 -7.10
CA PRO A 249 2.53 -6.67 -7.72
C PRO A 249 2.14 -5.60 -6.70
N ILE A 250 2.12 -4.34 -7.15
CA ILE A 250 1.63 -3.23 -6.35
C ILE A 250 0.12 -3.17 -6.48
N LEU A 251 -0.58 -3.29 -5.36
CA LEU A 251 -2.04 -3.25 -5.34
C LEU A 251 -2.52 -1.89 -5.87
N PHE A 252 -3.38 -1.90 -6.89
CA PHE A 252 -3.84 -0.71 -7.63
C PHE A 252 -2.73 0.07 -8.40
N GLY A 253 -1.55 -0.53 -8.58
CA GLY A 253 -0.54 -0.05 -9.53
C GLY A 253 -0.83 -0.53 -10.94
N ASP A 254 -0.45 0.24 -11.96
CA ASP A 254 -0.67 -0.05 -13.38
C ASP A 254 0.27 -1.18 -13.90
N GLY A 255 0.31 -2.31 -13.18
CA GLY A 255 1.19 -3.45 -13.50
C GLY A 255 2.59 -3.35 -12.91
N GLU A 256 2.88 -2.32 -12.14
CA GLU A 256 4.15 -2.18 -11.42
C GLU A 256 4.35 -3.31 -10.40
N ARG A 257 5.60 -3.74 -10.27
CA ARG A 257 6.02 -4.78 -9.32
C ARG A 257 7.23 -4.31 -8.54
N GLY A 258 7.39 -4.85 -7.33
CA GLY A 258 8.64 -4.75 -6.59
C GLY A 258 9.75 -5.59 -7.23
N ASP A 259 10.83 -5.79 -6.51
CA ASP A 259 12.02 -6.47 -6.98
C ASP A 259 12.22 -7.81 -6.24
N LEU A 260 12.97 -8.71 -6.86
CA LEU A 260 13.46 -9.93 -6.21
C LEU A 260 14.91 -9.70 -5.77
N ILE A 261 15.15 -9.81 -4.48
CA ILE A 261 16.47 -9.75 -3.89
C ILE A 261 16.97 -11.16 -3.63
N VAL A 262 17.98 -11.56 -4.39
CA VAL A 262 18.66 -12.85 -4.26
C VAL A 262 19.83 -12.69 -3.32
N VAL A 263 19.85 -13.46 -2.23
CA VAL A 263 20.95 -13.51 -1.27
C VAL A 263 21.76 -14.76 -1.56
N VAL A 264 23.01 -14.60 -1.92
CA VAL A 264 23.89 -15.72 -2.24
C VAL A 264 24.59 -16.22 -0.99
N ASN A 265 24.52 -17.52 -0.74
CA ASN A 265 25.21 -18.20 0.35
C ASN A 265 26.38 -19.01 -0.23
N ALA A 266 27.57 -18.78 0.27
CA ALA A 266 28.72 -19.59 -0.08
C ALA A 266 28.61 -20.98 0.59
N VAL A 267 28.68 -22.01 -0.21
CA VAL A 267 28.73 -23.39 0.26
C VAL A 267 30.17 -23.88 0.20
N ILE A 268 30.64 -24.44 1.31
CA ILE A 268 31.92 -25.14 1.40
C ILE A 268 31.61 -26.63 1.38
N PRO A 269 32.18 -27.43 0.48
CA PRO A 269 31.90 -28.84 0.39
C PRO A 269 32.37 -29.57 1.66
N ASP A 270 31.54 -30.50 2.18
CA ASP A 270 31.85 -31.30 3.36
C ASP A 270 33.09 -32.20 3.17
N SER A 271 33.37 -32.59 1.94
CA SER A 271 34.53 -33.40 1.58
C SER A 271 35.12 -32.97 0.24
N MET A 272 36.45 -32.98 0.15
CA MET A 272 37.16 -32.66 -1.07
C MET A 272 38.13 -33.80 -1.43
N PRO A 273 38.28 -34.16 -2.71
CA PRO A 273 39.34 -35.00 -3.22
C PRO A 273 40.72 -34.41 -2.90
N GLU A 274 41.70 -35.27 -2.65
CA GLU A 274 43.04 -34.85 -2.23
C GLU A 274 43.71 -33.88 -3.22
N LYS A 275 43.46 -34.05 -4.52
CA LYS A 275 43.95 -33.12 -5.57
C LYS A 275 43.39 -31.71 -5.39
N GLN A 276 42.11 -31.58 -5.09
CA GLN A 276 41.50 -30.26 -4.87
C GLN A 276 42.03 -29.60 -3.59
N LYS A 277 42.19 -30.36 -2.52
CA LYS A 277 42.84 -29.86 -1.28
C LYS A 277 44.22 -29.30 -1.54
N GLN A 278 45.04 -30.03 -2.35
CA GLN A 278 46.38 -29.59 -2.69
C GLN A 278 46.38 -28.23 -3.42
N HIS A 279 45.40 -27.98 -4.31
CA HIS A 279 45.27 -26.68 -4.98
C HIS A 279 44.93 -25.57 -3.99
N ILE A 280 44.08 -25.81 -3.02
CA ILE A 280 43.76 -24.85 -1.96
C ILE A 280 44.96 -24.56 -1.07
N VAL A 281 45.72 -25.60 -0.71
CA VAL A 281 46.98 -25.44 0.04
C VAL A 281 47.96 -24.57 -0.72
N ASN A 282 48.18 -24.83 -2.02
CA ASN A 282 49.05 -24.02 -2.87
C ASN A 282 48.59 -22.57 -2.93
N TYR A 283 47.27 -22.33 -3.09
CA TYR A 283 46.70 -20.97 -3.06
C TYR A 283 46.97 -20.27 -1.72
N SER A 284 46.82 -20.98 -0.59
CA SER A 284 47.09 -20.43 0.74
C SER A 284 48.55 -20.03 0.92
N GLN A 285 49.50 -20.82 0.36
CA GLN A 285 50.94 -20.52 0.40
C GLN A 285 51.27 -19.25 -0.41
N LEU A 286 50.75 -19.14 -1.61
CA LEU A 286 50.93 -17.93 -2.47
C LEU A 286 50.36 -16.68 -1.82
N LYS A 287 49.30 -16.79 -1.01
CA LYS A 287 48.73 -15.64 -0.30
C LYS A 287 49.63 -15.13 0.82
N SER A 288 50.46 -15.99 1.42
CA SER A 288 51.39 -15.62 2.50
C SER A 288 52.70 -15.00 1.99
N GLU A 289 52.98 -15.08 0.68
CA GLU A 289 54.15 -14.49 0.02
C GLU A 289 53.92 -13.08 -0.51
N ASN A 290 52.65 -12.59 -0.53
CA ASN A 290 52.26 -11.23 -0.88
C ASN A 290 51.82 -10.43 0.37
#